data_986c8b9c13a85b6388d00ca7e24e5611
#
_entry.id   986c8b9c13a85b6388d00ca7e24e5611
#
_cell.length_a   1.000
_cell.length_b   1.000
_cell.length_c   1.000
_cell.angle_alpha   90.00
_cell.angle_beta   90.00
_cell.angle_gamma   90.00
#
_symmetry.space_group_name_H-M   'P 1'
#
loop_
_entity.id
_entity.type
_entity.pdbx_description
1 polymer ?
#
loop_
_entity_poly.entity_id
_entity_poly.type
_entity_poly.pdbx_seq_one_letter_code
_entity_poly.pdbx_strand_id
1 'polypeptide(L)'
;MIRPTVARIDLDALKSNYRHIVEHLAAEGADRAPGVIAVVKANAYGHGAGQVALALEDAGADLLACADIEEGHALREAGVRAEILVFGALSVSDLDGLFDCRLTPTISTPGAARAVQAAAEKYSQRLRYHLKIDTGMNRLGFRFDNLRRSLPELLASANLELAAVYTHFATADDPASPLFNEQRVRFERAIDEIEHLGGPQQVTLRAPGGSTRPERSPYIHAANSAALLRDSRVWYDRVRPGLLLYGLVPPPLGSQLPLAPIMTLTSRIVAVKGVRAGEGVGYGVKFSAEGPTTIAIVPAGYADGLDLRLAGRGSVLIRGRRAPIVGAVNMDMLMADVTGLEVSPGDEVVIIGSQGADRIDVREMAAQIGTIPYEILCRIGSRIERLYE
;
A
#
# COMPACT_ATOMS: atom_id res chain seq x y z
N MET A 1 15.44 -9.21 -23.34
CA MET A 1 15.29 -9.59 -21.92
C MET A 1 16.55 -10.35 -21.51
N ILE A 2 17.28 -9.81 -20.54
CA ILE A 2 18.56 -10.41 -20.10
C ILE A 2 18.30 -11.38 -18.95
N ARG A 3 17.29 -11.11 -18.12
CA ARG A 3 16.92 -11.93 -16.97
C ARG A 3 15.52 -12.50 -17.13
N PRO A 4 15.29 -13.82 -16.89
CA PRO A 4 13.99 -14.43 -17.11
C PRO A 4 12.97 -14.16 -15.98
N THR A 5 13.41 -13.56 -14.87
CA THR A 5 12.55 -13.26 -13.71
C THR A 5 11.94 -11.85 -13.88
N VAL A 6 10.63 -11.79 -13.98
CA VAL A 6 9.88 -10.54 -14.24
C VAL A 6 8.60 -10.49 -13.41
N ALA A 7 8.17 -9.29 -13.07
CA ALA A 7 6.86 -9.01 -12.50
C ALA A 7 5.94 -8.43 -13.58
N ARG A 8 4.87 -9.15 -13.93
CA ARG A 8 3.82 -8.65 -14.81
C ARG A 8 2.78 -7.93 -13.97
N ILE A 9 2.43 -6.74 -14.38
CA ILE A 9 1.48 -5.86 -13.68
C ILE A 9 0.29 -5.61 -14.60
N ASP A 10 -0.85 -6.16 -14.23
CA ASP A 10 -2.12 -6.01 -14.94
C ASP A 10 -2.77 -4.68 -14.55
N LEU A 11 -2.62 -3.66 -15.45
CA LEU A 11 -3.18 -2.33 -15.24
C LEU A 11 -4.70 -2.29 -15.46
N ASP A 12 -5.25 -3.19 -16.26
CA ASP A 12 -6.69 -3.26 -16.47
C ASP A 12 -7.38 -3.86 -15.23
N ALA A 13 -6.79 -4.87 -14.59
CA ALA A 13 -7.24 -5.36 -13.31
C ALA A 13 -7.14 -4.27 -12.22
N LEU A 14 -6.08 -3.46 -12.19
CA LEU A 14 -5.95 -2.31 -11.29
C LEU A 14 -7.10 -1.31 -11.46
N LYS A 15 -7.38 -0.90 -12.71
CA LYS A 15 -8.49 0.01 -13.04
C LYS A 15 -9.84 -0.58 -12.64
N SER A 16 -10.02 -1.89 -12.85
CA SER A 16 -11.23 -2.60 -12.45
C SER A 16 -11.40 -2.65 -10.94
N ASN A 17 -10.33 -2.95 -10.20
CA ASN A 17 -10.34 -2.91 -8.73
C ASN A 17 -10.73 -1.53 -8.20
N TYR A 18 -10.16 -0.47 -8.77
CA TYR A 18 -10.50 0.91 -8.41
C TYR A 18 -11.99 1.20 -8.64
N ARG A 19 -12.53 0.83 -9.81
CA ARG A 19 -13.95 1.03 -10.14
C ARG A 19 -14.86 0.25 -9.19
N HIS A 20 -14.56 -1.01 -8.89
CA HIS A 20 -15.33 -1.82 -7.95
C HIS A 20 -15.36 -1.20 -6.54
N ILE A 21 -14.24 -0.60 -6.09
CA ILE A 21 -14.21 0.15 -4.83
C ILE A 21 -15.14 1.37 -4.91
N VAL A 22 -15.07 2.16 -5.98
CA VAL A 22 -15.93 3.34 -6.16
C VAL A 22 -17.41 2.95 -6.22
N GLU A 23 -17.75 1.90 -6.95
CA GLU A 23 -19.12 1.37 -7.05
C GLU A 23 -19.65 0.87 -5.70
N HIS A 24 -18.82 0.16 -4.93
CA HIS A 24 -19.17 -0.27 -3.58
C HIS A 24 -19.47 0.92 -2.64
N LEU A 25 -18.62 1.95 -2.69
CA LEU A 25 -18.82 3.16 -1.90
C LEU A 25 -20.10 3.90 -2.30
N ALA A 26 -20.46 3.89 -3.58
CA ALA A 26 -21.68 4.50 -4.08
C ALA A 26 -22.93 3.71 -3.70
N ALA A 27 -22.86 2.37 -3.68
CA ALA A 27 -23.99 1.51 -3.35
C ALA A 27 -24.36 1.53 -1.87
N GLU A 28 -23.35 1.61 -0.97
CA GLU A 28 -23.55 1.58 0.49
C GLU A 28 -23.40 2.97 1.14
N GLY A 29 -22.92 3.96 0.39
CA GLY A 29 -22.83 5.36 0.84
C GLY A 29 -24.22 5.94 1.01
N ALA A 30 -24.40 6.74 2.08
CA ALA A 30 -25.64 7.48 2.31
C ALA A 30 -25.83 8.59 1.24
N ASP A 31 -26.26 9.77 1.55
CA ASP A 31 -26.60 10.85 0.60
C ASP A 31 -25.49 11.24 -0.42
N ARG A 32 -24.22 10.94 -0.15
CA ARG A 32 -23.08 11.19 -1.04
C ARG A 32 -22.03 10.10 -0.92
N ALA A 33 -21.66 9.49 -2.05
CA ALA A 33 -20.58 8.52 -2.10
C ALA A 33 -19.22 9.13 -1.68
N PRO A 34 -18.48 8.48 -0.77
CA PRO A 34 -17.13 8.92 -0.42
C PRO A 34 -16.18 8.88 -1.61
N GLY A 35 -15.27 9.87 -1.71
CA GLY A 35 -14.19 9.82 -2.69
C GLY A 35 -13.08 8.84 -2.30
N VAL A 36 -12.16 8.60 -3.22
CA VAL A 36 -11.03 7.69 -3.01
C VAL A 36 -9.72 8.49 -3.01
N ILE A 37 -8.87 8.25 -2.02
CA ILE A 37 -7.45 8.63 -1.99
C ILE A 37 -6.67 7.36 -2.32
N ALA A 38 -6.17 7.25 -3.53
CA ALA A 38 -5.49 6.04 -3.98
C ALA A 38 -4.05 5.99 -3.44
N VAL A 39 -3.72 4.98 -2.63
CA VAL A 39 -2.43 4.90 -1.94
C VAL A 39 -1.40 4.17 -2.78
N VAL A 40 -0.38 4.90 -3.25
CA VAL A 40 0.67 4.43 -4.19
C VAL A 40 2.09 4.47 -3.59
N LYS A 41 2.23 4.62 -2.28
CA LYS A 41 3.51 4.63 -1.56
C LYS A 41 4.28 3.32 -1.71
N ALA A 42 5.58 3.34 -1.33
CA ALA A 42 6.50 2.19 -1.42
C ALA A 42 6.53 1.61 -2.84
N ASN A 43 6.75 2.49 -3.83
CA ASN A 43 6.72 2.14 -5.25
C ASN A 43 5.42 1.43 -5.66
N ALA A 44 4.26 1.98 -5.24
CA ALA A 44 2.94 1.36 -5.39
C ALA A 44 2.91 -0.07 -4.84
N TYR A 45 3.36 -0.26 -3.60
CA TYR A 45 3.50 -1.58 -2.96
C TYR A 45 4.34 -2.55 -3.81
N GLY A 46 5.40 -2.05 -4.43
CA GLY A 46 6.29 -2.83 -5.29
C GLY A 46 5.84 -3.01 -6.73
N HIS A 47 4.68 -2.46 -7.13
CA HIS A 47 4.10 -2.65 -8.47
C HIS A 47 4.63 -1.64 -9.52
N GLY A 48 5.37 -0.59 -9.10
CA GLY A 48 5.86 0.47 -9.99
C GLY A 48 4.97 1.72 -9.96
N ALA A 49 5.33 2.69 -9.11
CA ALA A 49 4.48 3.82 -8.76
C ALA A 49 4.05 4.67 -9.97
N GLY A 50 4.96 4.95 -10.91
CA GLY A 50 4.65 5.82 -12.05
C GLY A 50 3.53 5.28 -12.93
N GLN A 51 3.64 4.04 -13.41
CA GLN A 51 2.64 3.43 -14.30
C GLN A 51 1.32 3.15 -13.57
N VAL A 52 1.41 2.69 -12.31
CA VAL A 52 0.23 2.47 -11.46
C VAL A 52 -0.53 3.77 -11.22
N ALA A 53 0.17 4.85 -10.90
CA ALA A 53 -0.45 6.15 -10.64
C ALA A 53 -1.12 6.73 -11.88
N LEU A 54 -0.48 6.65 -13.05
CA LEU A 54 -1.07 7.07 -14.33
C LEU A 54 -2.31 6.25 -14.68
N ALA A 55 -2.29 4.94 -14.46
CA ALA A 55 -3.44 4.08 -14.71
C ALA A 55 -4.61 4.38 -13.75
N LEU A 56 -4.33 4.73 -12.49
CA LEU A 56 -5.35 5.15 -11.53
C LEU A 56 -5.92 6.53 -11.89
N GLU A 57 -5.08 7.47 -12.32
CA GLU A 57 -5.52 8.78 -12.81
C GLU A 57 -6.44 8.64 -14.03
N ASP A 58 -6.07 7.78 -14.98
CA ASP A 58 -6.90 7.43 -16.15
C ASP A 58 -8.24 6.77 -15.74
N ALA A 59 -8.25 5.99 -14.66
CA ALA A 59 -9.47 5.41 -14.09
C ALA A 59 -10.34 6.42 -13.31
N GLY A 60 -9.89 7.67 -13.13
CA GLY A 60 -10.62 8.74 -12.47
C GLY A 60 -10.18 9.05 -11.04
N ALA A 61 -9.02 8.55 -10.58
CA ALA A 61 -8.48 8.93 -9.29
C ALA A 61 -7.98 10.39 -9.32
N ASP A 62 -8.62 11.26 -8.55
CA ASP A 62 -8.32 12.69 -8.45
C ASP A 62 -7.28 13.02 -7.36
N LEU A 63 -7.03 12.09 -6.45
CA LEU A 63 -6.10 12.24 -5.33
C LEU A 63 -5.34 10.95 -5.07
N LEU A 64 -4.02 11.03 -5.18
CA LEU A 64 -3.09 9.95 -4.85
C LEU A 64 -2.40 10.23 -3.51
N ALA A 65 -1.83 9.20 -2.88
CA ALA A 65 -1.06 9.40 -1.66
C ALA A 65 0.22 8.56 -1.65
N CYS A 66 1.34 9.21 -1.32
CA CYS A 66 2.67 8.64 -1.20
C CYS A 66 3.25 8.79 0.22
N ALA A 67 4.43 8.24 0.48
CA ALA A 67 5.04 8.28 1.80
C ALA A 67 5.80 9.57 2.08
N ASP A 68 6.54 10.09 1.12
CA ASP A 68 7.47 11.21 1.26
C ASP A 68 7.49 12.11 0.01
N ILE A 69 8.30 13.16 0.06
CA ILE A 69 8.44 14.15 -1.03
C ILE A 69 9.13 13.51 -2.23
N GLU A 70 10.09 12.62 -2.01
CA GLU A 70 10.86 11.94 -3.04
C GLU A 70 9.94 11.03 -3.88
N GLU A 71 9.04 10.29 -3.24
CA GLU A 71 8.02 9.53 -3.97
C GLU A 71 7.06 10.46 -4.74
N GLY A 72 6.67 11.58 -4.13
CA GLY A 72 5.84 12.60 -4.80
C GLY A 72 6.53 13.20 -6.02
N HIS A 73 7.83 13.50 -5.93
CA HIS A 73 8.66 13.95 -7.05
C HIS A 73 8.69 12.91 -8.19
N ALA A 74 8.98 11.65 -7.86
CA ALA A 74 9.00 10.56 -8.85
C ALA A 74 7.64 10.39 -9.57
N LEU A 75 6.52 10.58 -8.86
CA LEU A 75 5.18 10.57 -9.47
C LEU A 75 5.00 11.75 -10.45
N ARG A 76 5.48 12.95 -10.10
CA ARG A 76 5.43 14.11 -11.01
C ARG A 76 6.31 13.92 -12.24
N GLU A 77 7.54 13.38 -12.08
CA GLU A 77 8.41 13.02 -13.20
C GLU A 77 7.77 11.99 -14.13
N ALA A 78 7.00 11.04 -13.59
CA ALA A 78 6.23 10.09 -14.38
C ALA A 78 5.05 10.74 -15.16
N GLY A 79 4.72 12.01 -14.91
CA GLY A 79 3.67 12.76 -15.60
C GLY A 79 2.31 12.81 -14.88
N VAL A 80 2.23 12.33 -13.65
CA VAL A 80 1.00 12.39 -12.83
C VAL A 80 0.57 13.83 -12.58
N ARG A 81 -0.71 14.17 -12.81
CA ARG A 81 -1.30 15.50 -12.64
C ARG A 81 -2.24 15.60 -11.44
N ALA A 82 -2.85 14.48 -11.05
CA ALA A 82 -3.74 14.40 -9.90
C ALA A 82 -3.10 15.03 -8.64
N GLU A 83 -3.90 15.43 -7.66
CA GLU A 83 -3.39 15.88 -6.37
C GLU A 83 -2.61 14.75 -5.70
N ILE A 84 -1.48 15.08 -5.06
CA ILE A 84 -0.61 14.11 -4.37
C ILE A 84 -0.49 14.50 -2.90
N LEU A 85 -1.00 13.65 -2.02
CA LEU A 85 -0.90 13.77 -0.57
C LEU A 85 0.35 13.04 -0.07
N VAL A 86 1.19 13.73 0.69
CA VAL A 86 2.36 13.16 1.38
C VAL A 86 1.98 12.80 2.81
N PHE A 87 2.02 11.51 3.17
CA PHE A 87 1.63 11.01 4.50
C PHE A 87 2.72 11.12 5.56
N GLY A 88 3.98 11.10 5.15
CA GLY A 88 5.13 10.94 6.03
C GLY A 88 5.40 12.14 6.93
N ALA A 89 6.32 11.95 7.86
CA ALA A 89 6.90 13.06 8.60
C ALA A 89 7.73 13.88 7.63
N LEU A 90 7.43 15.16 7.52
CA LEU A 90 8.17 16.07 6.66
C LEU A 90 9.56 16.30 7.25
N SER A 91 10.60 16.08 6.46
CA SER A 91 11.94 16.51 6.80
C SER A 91 11.98 18.03 6.87
N VAL A 92 12.55 18.56 7.94
CA VAL A 92 12.69 20.02 8.10
C VAL A 92 13.69 20.59 7.09
N SER A 93 14.52 19.74 6.47
CA SER A 93 15.60 20.14 5.59
C SER A 93 15.24 20.22 4.10
N ASP A 94 14.09 19.69 3.67
CA ASP A 94 13.75 19.64 2.23
C ASP A 94 12.25 19.84 2.00
N LEU A 95 11.75 21.03 2.37
CA LEU A 95 10.36 21.39 2.11
C LEU A 95 10.16 22.06 0.74
N ASP A 96 11.24 22.40 0.03
CA ASP A 96 11.19 23.07 -1.27
C ASP A 96 10.44 22.17 -2.29
N GLY A 97 10.66 20.85 -2.23
CA GLY A 97 9.96 19.88 -3.06
C GLY A 97 8.42 19.87 -2.92
N LEU A 98 7.87 20.35 -1.79
CA LEU A 98 6.42 20.51 -1.66
C LEU A 98 5.85 21.52 -2.68
N PHE A 99 6.61 22.59 -2.92
CA PHE A 99 6.24 23.68 -3.82
C PHE A 99 6.58 23.34 -5.27
N ASP A 100 7.79 22.88 -5.52
CA ASP A 100 8.29 22.53 -6.85
C ASP A 100 7.45 21.43 -7.50
N CYS A 101 7.03 20.43 -6.70
CA CYS A 101 6.21 19.31 -7.16
C CYS A 101 4.72 19.48 -6.89
N ARG A 102 4.28 20.61 -6.34
CA ARG A 102 2.86 20.88 -6.01
C ARG A 102 2.25 19.74 -5.21
N LEU A 103 2.85 19.41 -4.05
CA LEU A 103 2.42 18.35 -3.16
C LEU A 103 1.59 18.92 -2.00
N THR A 104 0.63 18.12 -1.54
CA THR A 104 -0.19 18.44 -0.37
C THR A 104 0.42 17.74 0.85
N PRO A 105 1.00 18.46 1.83
CA PRO A 105 1.62 17.85 2.99
C PRO A 105 0.61 17.38 4.05
N THR A 106 1.03 16.37 4.81
CA THR A 106 0.43 16.07 6.11
C THR A 106 1.16 16.84 7.21
N ILE A 107 0.44 17.61 8.01
CA ILE A 107 0.97 18.24 9.21
C ILE A 107 0.56 17.41 10.44
N SER A 108 1.54 16.93 11.18
CA SER A 108 1.36 15.98 12.27
C SER A 108 2.00 16.41 13.60
N THR A 109 2.75 17.52 13.60
CA THR A 109 3.39 18.09 14.80
C THR A 109 3.44 19.60 14.74
N PRO A 110 3.51 20.31 15.88
CA PRO A 110 3.71 21.76 15.91
C PRO A 110 5.02 22.21 15.24
N GLY A 111 6.08 21.41 15.34
CA GLY A 111 7.35 21.69 14.66
C GLY A 111 7.22 21.66 13.12
N ALA A 112 6.55 20.64 12.58
CA ALA A 112 6.26 20.57 11.15
C ALA A 112 5.35 21.73 10.71
N ALA A 113 4.38 22.14 11.52
CA ALA A 113 3.50 23.27 11.23
C ALA A 113 4.31 24.57 11.04
N ARG A 114 5.21 24.89 11.96
CA ARG A 114 6.08 26.07 11.86
C ARG A 114 7.02 26.02 10.67
N ALA A 115 7.62 24.86 10.42
CA ALA A 115 8.53 24.68 9.29
C ALA A 115 7.81 24.85 7.94
N VAL A 116 6.64 24.26 7.77
CA VAL A 116 5.83 24.39 6.55
C VAL A 116 5.30 25.81 6.37
N GLN A 117 4.89 26.49 7.46
CA GLN A 117 4.50 27.91 7.43
C GLN A 117 5.65 28.78 6.95
N ALA A 118 6.85 28.61 7.51
CA ALA A 118 8.03 29.39 7.11
C ALA A 118 8.43 29.14 5.64
N ALA A 119 8.33 27.87 5.17
CA ALA A 119 8.54 27.54 3.77
C ALA A 119 7.49 28.20 2.87
N ALA A 120 6.21 28.17 3.25
CA ALA A 120 5.12 28.80 2.51
C ALA A 120 5.31 30.33 2.40
N GLU A 121 5.80 30.98 3.46
CA GLU A 121 6.20 32.40 3.43
C GLU A 121 7.34 32.66 2.47
N LYS A 122 8.42 31.84 2.51
CA LYS A 122 9.56 31.94 1.59
C LYS A 122 9.12 31.90 0.12
N TYR A 123 8.19 31.00 -0.21
CA TYR A 123 7.65 30.89 -1.56
C TYR A 123 6.51 31.88 -1.87
N SER A 124 6.09 32.69 -0.91
CA SER A 124 4.91 33.59 -1.04
C SER A 124 3.66 32.86 -1.55
N GLN A 125 3.47 31.62 -1.13
CA GLN A 125 2.35 30.77 -1.52
C GLN A 125 1.48 30.41 -0.33
N ARG A 126 0.21 30.14 -0.61
CA ARG A 126 -0.71 29.53 0.36
C ARG A 126 -0.77 28.03 0.08
N LEU A 127 -0.37 27.22 1.06
CA LEU A 127 -0.25 25.78 0.92
C LEU A 127 -1.42 25.07 1.63
N ARG A 128 -2.12 24.20 0.89
CA ARG A 128 -3.15 23.34 1.45
C ARG A 128 -2.49 22.16 2.18
N TYR A 129 -3.03 21.76 3.33
CA TYR A 129 -2.50 20.67 4.12
C TYR A 129 -3.59 19.76 4.70
N HIS A 130 -3.22 18.51 5.00
CA HIS A 130 -4.04 17.59 5.78
C HIS A 130 -3.54 17.54 7.22
N LEU A 131 -4.46 17.78 8.16
CA LEU A 131 -4.19 17.70 9.59
C LEU A 131 -4.32 16.26 10.07
N LYS A 132 -3.26 15.70 10.62
CA LYS A 132 -3.28 14.35 11.18
C LYS A 132 -3.50 14.35 12.67
N ILE A 133 -4.54 13.61 13.12
CA ILE A 133 -4.87 13.41 14.52
C ILE A 133 -4.45 11.99 14.93
N ASP A 134 -3.71 11.88 16.03
CA ASP A 134 -3.42 10.61 16.66
C ASP A 134 -4.49 10.26 17.67
N THR A 135 -5.25 9.22 17.36
CA THR A 135 -6.34 8.72 18.20
C THR A 135 -6.00 7.44 18.94
N GLY A 136 -4.75 6.97 18.82
CA GLY A 136 -4.27 5.77 19.52
C GLY A 136 -3.34 4.85 18.74
N MET A 137 -2.89 5.27 17.54
CA MET A 137 -1.84 4.55 16.83
C MET A 137 -0.43 4.87 17.37
N ASN A 138 -0.27 6.04 18.01
CA ASN A 138 0.95 6.50 18.66
C ASN A 138 2.20 6.53 17.73
N ARG A 139 2.00 6.93 16.48
CA ARG A 139 3.07 7.04 15.49
C ARG A 139 3.31 8.48 15.03
N LEU A 140 2.31 9.12 14.47
CA LEU A 140 2.30 10.51 14.00
C LEU A 140 0.92 11.11 14.21
N GLY A 141 0.86 12.40 14.50
CA GLY A 141 -0.39 13.15 14.63
C GLY A 141 -0.44 13.98 15.90
N PHE A 142 -1.25 15.03 15.89
CA PHE A 142 -1.60 15.76 17.09
C PHE A 142 -2.46 14.87 17.99
N ARG A 143 -2.11 14.76 19.26
CA ARG A 143 -2.88 13.93 20.19
C ARG A 143 -4.30 14.45 20.34
N PHE A 144 -5.25 13.56 20.18
CA PHE A 144 -6.70 13.87 20.25
C PHE A 144 -7.13 14.54 21.55
N ASP A 145 -6.40 14.33 22.66
CA ASP A 145 -6.70 14.83 24.01
C ASP A 145 -5.96 16.13 24.37
N ASN A 146 -5.25 16.76 23.42
CA ASN A 146 -4.44 17.96 23.65
C ASN A 146 -4.58 19.01 22.53
N LEU A 147 -5.67 18.98 21.79
CA LEU A 147 -5.86 19.82 20.59
C LEU A 147 -5.96 21.31 20.92
N ARG A 148 -6.66 21.67 22.01
CA ARG A 148 -6.79 23.08 22.48
C ARG A 148 -5.46 23.75 22.72
N ARG A 149 -4.44 23.00 23.11
CA ARG A 149 -3.11 23.53 23.36
C ARG A 149 -2.23 23.53 22.11
N SER A 150 -2.40 22.54 21.26
CA SER A 150 -1.45 22.25 20.17
C SER A 150 -1.87 22.77 18.79
N LEU A 151 -3.16 23.06 18.56
CA LEU A 151 -3.65 23.46 17.24
C LEU A 151 -3.81 24.99 17.01
N PRO A 152 -4.03 25.87 18.01
CA PRO A 152 -4.34 27.26 17.73
C PRO A 152 -3.29 27.98 16.87
N GLU A 153 -1.99 27.72 17.10
CA GLU A 153 -0.89 28.28 16.30
C GLU A 153 -0.99 27.84 14.82
N LEU A 154 -1.26 26.56 14.57
CA LEU A 154 -1.40 26.02 13.21
C LEU A 154 -2.64 26.60 12.51
N LEU A 155 -3.80 26.63 13.18
CA LEU A 155 -5.04 27.14 12.61
C LEU A 155 -5.00 28.66 12.33
N ALA A 156 -4.13 29.40 13.02
CA ALA A 156 -3.91 30.83 12.79
C ALA A 156 -2.82 31.11 11.73
N SER A 157 -2.19 30.09 11.16
CA SER A 157 -1.10 30.26 10.17
C SER A 157 -1.63 30.91 8.89
N ALA A 158 -1.01 32.03 8.47
CA ALA A 158 -1.53 32.86 7.37
C ALA A 158 -1.37 32.19 5.99
N ASN A 159 -0.31 31.42 5.81
CA ASN A 159 0.05 30.79 4.54
C ASN A 159 -0.35 29.30 4.48
N LEU A 160 -1.09 28.80 5.49
CA LEU A 160 -1.58 27.42 5.50
C LEU A 160 -3.09 27.38 5.42
N GLU A 161 -3.60 26.45 4.62
CA GLU A 161 -5.05 26.23 4.45
C GLU A 161 -5.39 24.77 4.80
N LEU A 162 -6.24 24.60 5.81
CA LEU A 162 -6.71 23.28 6.19
C LEU A 162 -7.58 22.70 5.07
N ALA A 163 -7.11 21.64 4.42
CA ALA A 163 -7.83 20.93 3.36
C ALA A 163 -8.57 19.70 3.86
N ALA A 164 -8.01 19.00 4.86
CA ALA A 164 -8.63 17.82 5.44
C ALA A 164 -8.15 17.56 6.87
N VAL A 165 -8.97 16.80 7.61
CA VAL A 165 -8.60 16.22 8.91
C VAL A 165 -8.68 14.71 8.82
N TYR A 166 -7.68 14.01 9.37
CA TYR A 166 -7.70 12.56 9.32
C TYR A 166 -7.02 11.85 10.50
N THR A 167 -7.38 10.60 10.68
CA THR A 167 -6.71 9.67 11.58
C THR A 167 -6.34 8.37 10.87
N HIS A 168 -5.72 7.43 11.59
CA HIS A 168 -5.39 6.10 11.09
C HIS A 168 -5.65 5.05 12.16
N PHE A 169 -6.40 4.01 11.78
CA PHE A 169 -6.76 2.92 12.68
C PHE A 169 -5.62 1.92 12.81
N ALA A 170 -5.31 1.54 14.04
CA ALA A 170 -4.23 0.60 14.36
C ALA A 170 -4.67 -0.86 14.21
N THR A 171 -5.96 -1.14 14.44
CA THR A 171 -6.51 -2.50 14.51
C THR A 171 -7.77 -2.66 13.66
N ALA A 172 -7.80 -2.01 12.48
CA ALA A 172 -8.95 -2.14 11.58
C ALA A 172 -9.12 -3.56 11.04
N ASP A 173 -8.04 -4.30 10.91
CA ASP A 173 -7.97 -5.69 10.46
C ASP A 173 -8.23 -6.72 11.58
N ASP A 174 -8.25 -6.29 12.85
CA ASP A 174 -8.58 -7.15 13.99
C ASP A 174 -10.01 -6.89 14.49
N PRO A 175 -11.00 -7.74 14.12
CA PRO A 175 -12.38 -7.58 14.57
C PRO A 175 -12.59 -7.70 16.08
N ALA A 176 -11.69 -8.39 16.77
CA ALA A 176 -11.79 -8.60 18.22
C ALA A 176 -11.27 -7.41 19.04
N SER A 177 -10.44 -6.56 18.44
CA SER A 177 -9.86 -5.42 19.15
C SER A 177 -10.88 -4.31 19.40
N PRO A 178 -11.07 -3.86 20.65
CA PRO A 178 -11.93 -2.71 20.97
C PRO A 178 -11.34 -1.37 20.52
N LEU A 179 -10.02 -1.31 20.28
CA LEU A 179 -9.29 -0.09 19.98
C LEU A 179 -9.82 0.60 18.70
N PHE A 180 -10.31 -0.16 17.72
CA PHE A 180 -10.91 0.42 16.52
C PHE A 180 -12.07 1.37 16.84
N ASN A 181 -13.03 0.92 17.66
CA ASN A 181 -14.17 1.75 18.07
C ASN A 181 -13.74 2.90 18.99
N GLU A 182 -12.79 2.68 19.88
CA GLU A 182 -12.24 3.75 20.72
C GLU A 182 -11.59 4.83 19.88
N GLN A 183 -10.78 4.47 18.87
CA GLN A 183 -10.17 5.43 17.94
C GLN A 183 -11.23 6.21 17.16
N ARG A 184 -12.32 5.56 16.73
CA ARG A 184 -13.42 6.23 16.04
C ARG A 184 -14.05 7.29 16.96
N VAL A 185 -14.42 6.94 18.19
CA VAL A 185 -15.03 7.86 19.15
C VAL A 185 -14.08 9.02 19.50
N ARG A 186 -12.79 8.76 19.69
CA ARG A 186 -11.77 9.79 19.92
C ARG A 186 -11.64 10.72 18.73
N PHE A 187 -11.73 10.18 17.51
CA PHE A 187 -11.65 10.97 16.29
C PHE A 187 -12.86 11.89 16.11
N GLU A 188 -14.06 11.39 16.36
CA GLU A 188 -15.29 12.20 16.32
C GLU A 188 -15.25 13.38 17.30
N ARG A 189 -14.79 13.12 18.54
CA ARG A 189 -14.57 14.20 19.52
C ARG A 189 -13.50 15.20 19.07
N ALA A 190 -12.44 14.73 18.43
CA ALA A 190 -11.40 15.60 17.90
C ALA A 190 -11.94 16.49 16.77
N ILE A 191 -12.82 15.99 15.92
CA ILE A 191 -13.50 16.75 14.87
C ILE A 191 -14.33 17.88 15.51
N ASP A 192 -15.18 17.55 16.51
CA ASP A 192 -15.99 18.53 17.23
C ASP A 192 -15.11 19.62 17.88
N GLU A 193 -13.98 19.23 18.46
CA GLU A 193 -13.06 20.17 19.10
C GLU A 193 -12.38 21.10 18.07
N ILE A 194 -11.98 20.58 16.90
CA ILE A 194 -11.37 21.37 15.83
C ILE A 194 -12.37 22.39 15.27
N GLU A 195 -13.63 22.04 15.08
CA GLU A 195 -14.68 22.98 14.66
C GLU A 195 -14.85 24.13 15.65
N HIS A 196 -14.77 23.84 16.97
CA HIS A 196 -14.84 24.87 18.01
C HIS A 196 -13.59 25.75 18.07
N LEU A 197 -12.41 25.21 17.73
CA LEU A 197 -11.13 25.93 17.73
C LEU A 197 -10.94 26.84 16.51
N GLY A 198 -11.67 26.61 15.43
CA GLY A 198 -11.47 27.26 14.13
C GLY A 198 -11.58 28.80 14.12
N GLY A 199 -11.99 29.43 15.20
CA GLY A 199 -11.97 30.89 15.40
C GLY A 199 -12.62 31.68 14.24
N PRO A 200 -12.03 32.81 13.82
CA PRO A 200 -12.58 33.64 12.75
C PRO A 200 -12.64 32.99 11.38
N GLN A 201 -11.91 31.89 11.15
CA GLN A 201 -11.88 31.15 9.88
C GLN A 201 -13.00 30.10 9.78
N GLN A 202 -13.89 29.98 10.76
CA GLN A 202 -14.99 29.01 10.83
C GLN A 202 -14.69 27.69 10.09
N VAL A 203 -13.94 26.80 10.72
CA VAL A 203 -13.69 25.46 10.15
C VAL A 203 -14.98 24.64 10.26
N THR A 204 -15.65 24.41 9.14
CA THR A 204 -16.83 23.54 9.07
C THR A 204 -16.42 22.20 8.46
N LEU A 205 -16.29 21.18 9.28
CA LEU A 205 -15.92 19.83 8.86
C LEU A 205 -17.16 18.98 8.54
N ARG A 206 -18.28 19.26 9.21
CA ARG A 206 -19.57 18.59 8.98
C ARG A 206 -20.58 19.56 8.39
N ALA A 207 -21.39 19.09 7.45
CA ALA A 207 -22.49 19.89 6.94
C ALA A 207 -23.57 20.04 8.03
N PRO A 208 -24.00 21.25 8.39
CA PRO A 208 -25.10 21.43 9.33
C PRO A 208 -26.40 20.89 8.75
N GLY A 209 -27.05 19.92 9.43
CA GLY A 209 -28.46 19.59 9.21
C GLY A 209 -28.90 19.27 7.78
N GLY A 210 -28.09 18.55 6.97
CA GLY A 210 -28.46 18.16 5.60
C GLY A 210 -28.21 19.23 4.52
N SER A 211 -27.51 20.33 4.85
CA SER A 211 -27.08 21.31 3.86
C SER A 211 -25.83 20.84 3.11
N THR A 212 -25.67 21.28 1.85
CA THR A 212 -24.42 21.06 1.09
C THR A 212 -23.30 21.88 1.71
N ARG A 213 -22.17 21.22 2.02
CA ARG A 213 -20.96 21.89 2.49
C ARG A 213 -20.38 22.74 1.34
N PRO A 214 -19.84 23.96 1.62
CA PRO A 214 -19.13 24.72 0.59
C PRO A 214 -18.03 23.89 -0.08
N GLU A 215 -17.85 24.06 -1.38
CA GLU A 215 -16.95 23.25 -2.22
C GLU A 215 -15.48 23.24 -1.73
N ARG A 216 -15.06 24.29 -1.03
CA ARG A 216 -13.72 24.42 -0.45
C ARG A 216 -13.62 24.10 1.05
N SER A 217 -14.68 23.59 1.66
CA SER A 217 -14.60 23.20 3.07
C SER A 217 -13.66 22.05 3.29
N PRO A 218 -12.92 22.00 4.41
CA PRO A 218 -12.08 20.85 4.74
C PRO A 218 -12.91 19.58 4.83
N TYR A 219 -12.35 18.47 4.39
CA TYR A 219 -13.01 17.18 4.42
C TYR A 219 -12.36 16.20 5.42
N ILE A 220 -13.03 15.11 5.70
CA ILE A 220 -12.62 14.12 6.68
C ILE A 220 -12.30 12.81 5.99
N HIS A 221 -11.22 12.13 6.42
CA HIS A 221 -10.93 10.77 5.99
C HIS A 221 -10.28 9.94 7.11
N ALA A 222 -10.66 8.66 7.23
CA ALA A 222 -10.11 7.79 8.26
C ALA A 222 -9.82 6.35 7.76
N ALA A 223 -10.71 5.79 6.94
CA ALA A 223 -10.67 4.39 6.53
C ALA A 223 -9.46 4.07 5.64
N ASN A 224 -8.63 3.11 6.06
CA ASN A 224 -7.71 2.36 5.22
C ASN A 224 -8.43 1.17 4.57
N SER A 225 -7.74 0.30 3.82
CA SER A 225 -8.34 -0.88 3.18
C SER A 225 -9.14 -1.77 4.14
N ALA A 226 -8.64 -2.02 5.34
CA ALA A 226 -9.31 -2.85 6.32
C ALA A 226 -10.56 -2.15 6.91
N ALA A 227 -10.44 -0.89 7.29
CA ALA A 227 -11.55 -0.10 7.82
C ALA A 227 -12.66 0.13 6.78
N LEU A 228 -12.30 0.24 5.49
CA LEU A 228 -13.26 0.34 4.38
C LEU A 228 -14.17 -0.88 4.35
N LEU A 229 -13.62 -2.08 4.50
CA LEU A 229 -14.40 -3.33 4.49
C LEU A 229 -15.16 -3.58 5.79
N ARG A 230 -14.70 -2.98 6.89
CA ARG A 230 -15.21 -3.29 8.24
C ARG A 230 -16.42 -2.45 8.63
N ASP A 231 -16.43 -1.15 8.33
CA ASP A 231 -17.39 -0.23 8.92
C ASP A 231 -17.58 1.03 8.06
N SER A 232 -18.72 1.15 7.40
CA SER A 232 -19.05 2.32 6.57
C SER A 232 -19.12 3.64 7.35
N ARG A 233 -19.36 3.60 8.67
CA ARG A 233 -19.40 4.81 9.53
C ARG A 233 -18.08 5.56 9.58
N VAL A 234 -16.95 4.93 9.20
CA VAL A 234 -15.62 5.57 9.19
C VAL A 234 -15.14 5.97 7.79
N TRP A 235 -15.99 5.87 6.79
CA TRP A 235 -15.64 6.29 5.43
C TRP A 235 -15.53 7.81 5.31
N TYR A 236 -16.39 8.53 6.03
CA TYR A 236 -16.49 9.98 5.97
C TYR A 236 -16.57 10.52 4.53
N ASP A 237 -15.77 11.55 4.18
CA ASP A 237 -15.79 12.13 2.84
C ASP A 237 -14.89 11.38 1.84
N ARG A 238 -13.83 10.71 2.33
CA ARG A 238 -12.91 9.93 1.49
C ARG A 238 -12.35 8.72 2.23
N VAL A 239 -12.07 7.66 1.47
CA VAL A 239 -11.38 6.46 1.95
C VAL A 239 -9.98 6.36 1.35
N ARG A 240 -9.09 5.60 2.00
CA ARG A 240 -7.69 5.43 1.57
C ARG A 240 -7.35 3.96 1.30
N PRO A 241 -7.89 3.35 0.24
CA PRO A 241 -7.49 2.01 -0.13
C PRO A 241 -6.01 1.99 -0.56
N GLY A 242 -5.28 0.99 -0.07
CA GLY A 242 -3.97 0.60 -0.54
C GLY A 242 -4.07 -0.80 -1.09
N LEU A 243 -4.01 -1.82 -0.23
CA LEU A 243 -3.96 -3.23 -0.63
C LEU A 243 -5.12 -3.65 -1.54
N LEU A 244 -6.33 -3.11 -1.32
CA LEU A 244 -7.51 -3.40 -2.16
C LEU A 244 -7.32 -2.98 -3.62
N LEU A 245 -6.61 -1.88 -3.89
CA LEU A 245 -6.28 -1.46 -5.26
C LEU A 245 -5.48 -2.52 -6.00
N TYR A 246 -4.58 -3.19 -5.27
CA TYR A 246 -3.71 -4.23 -5.80
C TYR A 246 -4.38 -5.62 -5.81
N GLY A 247 -5.69 -5.67 -5.55
CA GLY A 247 -6.49 -6.89 -5.61
C GLY A 247 -6.34 -7.81 -4.40
N LEU A 248 -5.88 -7.30 -3.28
CA LEU A 248 -5.65 -8.08 -2.07
C LEU A 248 -6.48 -7.57 -0.89
N VAL A 249 -7.15 -8.48 -0.22
CA VAL A 249 -7.90 -8.21 1.01
C VAL A 249 -6.97 -8.37 2.23
N PRO A 250 -6.89 -7.36 3.14
CA PRO A 250 -6.08 -7.50 4.35
C PRO A 250 -6.53 -8.69 5.20
N PRO A 251 -5.64 -9.67 5.50
CA PRO A 251 -6.02 -10.76 6.39
C PRO A 251 -6.22 -10.25 7.83
N PRO A 252 -7.10 -10.88 8.64
CA PRO A 252 -7.91 -12.06 8.34
C PRO A 252 -9.24 -11.75 7.64
N LEU A 253 -9.47 -10.51 7.21
CA LEU A 253 -10.74 -10.09 6.63
C LEU A 253 -11.08 -10.84 5.33
N GLY A 254 -12.40 -10.98 5.06
CA GLY A 254 -12.96 -11.36 3.78
C GLY A 254 -13.53 -10.15 3.04
N SER A 255 -13.87 -10.32 1.76
CA SER A 255 -14.56 -9.30 0.97
C SER A 255 -15.42 -9.95 -0.10
N GLN A 256 -16.55 -9.32 -0.42
CA GLN A 256 -17.39 -9.66 -1.58
C GLN A 256 -17.03 -8.82 -2.82
N LEU A 257 -16.09 -7.87 -2.68
CA LEU A 257 -15.62 -7.08 -3.82
C LEU A 257 -14.91 -8.01 -4.83
N PRO A 258 -15.24 -7.92 -6.12
CA PRO A 258 -14.63 -8.76 -7.15
C PRO A 258 -13.23 -8.24 -7.52
N LEU A 259 -12.31 -8.31 -6.57
CA LEU A 259 -10.94 -7.83 -6.71
C LEU A 259 -10.04 -8.90 -7.33
N ALA A 260 -9.21 -8.51 -8.28
CA ALA A 260 -8.21 -9.35 -8.92
C ALA A 260 -6.79 -8.87 -8.53
N PRO A 261 -5.91 -9.75 -8.00
CA PRO A 261 -4.51 -9.41 -7.82
C PRO A 261 -3.86 -9.03 -9.14
N ILE A 262 -3.12 -7.92 -9.10
CA ILE A 262 -2.55 -7.32 -10.30
C ILE A 262 -1.10 -7.73 -10.59
N MET A 263 -0.40 -8.39 -9.66
CA MET A 263 0.98 -8.83 -9.88
C MET A 263 1.06 -10.33 -10.10
N THR A 264 1.75 -10.72 -11.17
CA THR A 264 2.25 -12.08 -11.39
C THR A 264 3.78 -12.03 -11.45
N LEU A 265 4.45 -12.78 -10.56
CA LEU A 265 5.92 -12.91 -10.54
C LEU A 265 6.30 -14.24 -11.18
N THR A 266 6.98 -14.17 -12.30
CA THR A 266 7.39 -15.35 -13.08
C THR A 266 8.89 -15.41 -13.26
N SER A 267 9.38 -16.62 -13.52
CA SER A 267 10.77 -16.90 -13.92
C SER A 267 10.79 -18.07 -14.91
N ARG A 268 11.98 -18.63 -15.16
CA ARG A 268 12.16 -19.84 -15.96
C ARG A 268 13.15 -20.77 -15.31
N ILE A 269 13.02 -22.08 -15.56
CA ILE A 269 14.05 -23.05 -15.19
C ILE A 269 15.31 -22.76 -16.00
N VAL A 270 16.45 -22.63 -15.33
CA VAL A 270 17.75 -22.44 -16.01
C VAL A 270 18.57 -23.72 -16.05
N ALA A 271 18.32 -24.65 -15.14
CA ALA A 271 18.96 -25.97 -15.13
C ALA A 271 18.06 -26.97 -14.42
N VAL A 272 18.21 -28.26 -14.81
CA VAL A 272 17.60 -29.39 -14.12
C VAL A 272 18.74 -30.33 -13.69
N LYS A 273 18.67 -30.80 -12.44
CA LYS A 273 19.75 -31.61 -11.87
C LYS A 273 19.19 -32.77 -11.05
N GLY A 274 19.72 -33.96 -11.27
CA GLY A 274 19.48 -35.13 -10.41
C GLY A 274 20.31 -35.04 -9.12
N VAL A 275 19.72 -35.46 -8.01
CA VAL A 275 20.32 -35.54 -6.68
C VAL A 275 20.08 -36.96 -6.16
N ARG A 276 21.14 -37.61 -5.63
CA ARG A 276 21.05 -38.99 -5.12
C ARG A 276 20.55 -39.00 -3.68
N ALA A 277 20.04 -40.13 -3.23
CA ALA A 277 19.71 -40.36 -1.83
C ALA A 277 20.90 -40.00 -0.91
N GLY A 278 20.65 -39.25 0.13
CA GLY A 278 21.63 -38.74 1.09
C GLY A 278 22.42 -37.50 0.66
N GLU A 279 22.32 -37.08 -0.60
CA GLU A 279 22.96 -35.84 -1.05
C GLU A 279 22.12 -34.59 -0.60
N GLY A 280 22.86 -33.53 -0.24
CA GLY A 280 22.25 -32.27 0.20
C GLY A 280 22.09 -31.24 -0.90
N VAL A 281 21.16 -30.29 -0.70
CA VAL A 281 20.87 -29.21 -1.65
C VAL A 281 21.10 -27.84 -1.01
N GLY A 282 21.93 -27.01 -1.65
CA GLY A 282 22.17 -25.62 -1.32
C GLY A 282 22.98 -25.39 -0.05
N TYR A 283 23.07 -24.13 0.37
CA TYR A 283 23.82 -23.69 1.55
C TYR A 283 23.30 -24.33 2.84
N GLY A 284 24.23 -24.81 3.67
CA GLY A 284 23.92 -25.38 4.98
C GLY A 284 23.22 -26.74 4.90
N VAL A 285 23.09 -27.32 3.69
CA VAL A 285 22.47 -28.65 3.49
C VAL A 285 21.15 -28.80 4.22
N LYS A 286 20.28 -27.77 4.12
CA LYS A 286 18.98 -27.73 4.82
C LYS A 286 17.95 -28.71 4.27
N PHE A 287 18.23 -29.29 3.10
CA PHE A 287 17.48 -30.37 2.49
C PHE A 287 18.43 -31.48 2.12
N SER A 288 18.09 -32.72 2.48
CA SER A 288 18.77 -33.92 2.07
C SER A 288 17.79 -34.83 1.34
N ALA A 289 18.16 -35.30 0.16
CA ALA A 289 17.30 -36.15 -0.64
C ALA A 289 17.14 -37.53 0.03
N GLU A 290 15.91 -37.96 0.29
CA GLU A 290 15.61 -39.28 0.86
C GLU A 290 15.74 -40.41 -0.20
N GLY A 291 15.58 -40.04 -1.45
CA GLY A 291 15.68 -40.93 -2.63
C GLY A 291 16.21 -40.18 -3.86
N PRO A 292 16.23 -40.80 -5.03
CA PRO A 292 16.53 -40.09 -6.27
C PRO A 292 15.58 -38.94 -6.48
N THR A 293 16.11 -37.73 -6.47
CA THR A 293 15.35 -36.47 -6.52
C THR A 293 15.80 -35.66 -7.73
N THR A 294 14.85 -35.01 -8.42
CA THR A 294 15.14 -34.09 -9.52
C THR A 294 14.83 -32.68 -9.06
N ILE A 295 15.79 -31.75 -9.16
CA ILE A 295 15.61 -30.35 -8.79
C ILE A 295 15.70 -29.45 -10.01
N ALA A 296 14.82 -28.45 -10.06
CA ALA A 296 14.88 -27.32 -10.97
C ALA A 296 15.58 -26.12 -10.30
N ILE A 297 16.50 -25.50 -11.02
CA ILE A 297 17.17 -24.27 -10.60
C ILE A 297 16.46 -23.08 -11.24
N VAL A 298 16.02 -22.14 -10.42
CA VAL A 298 15.27 -20.95 -10.83
C VAL A 298 16.07 -19.70 -10.44
N PRO A 299 16.35 -18.77 -11.38
CA PRO A 299 17.18 -17.58 -11.13
C PRO A 299 16.38 -16.46 -10.46
N ALA A 300 15.87 -16.75 -9.27
CA ALA A 300 15.19 -15.84 -8.37
C ALA A 300 15.62 -16.13 -6.93
N GLY A 301 16.05 -15.12 -6.19
CA GLY A 301 16.55 -15.27 -4.84
C GLY A 301 16.23 -14.07 -3.92
N TYR A 302 16.90 -14.02 -2.77
CA TYR A 302 16.56 -12.98 -1.78
C TYR A 302 17.00 -11.57 -2.24
N ALA A 303 17.96 -11.43 -3.15
CA ALA A 303 18.29 -10.12 -3.74
C ALA A 303 17.22 -9.62 -4.73
N ASP A 304 16.28 -10.49 -5.09
CA ASP A 304 15.10 -10.16 -5.91
C ASP A 304 13.88 -9.85 -5.06
N GLY A 305 13.96 -10.06 -3.74
CA GLY A 305 12.90 -9.85 -2.77
C GLY A 305 12.26 -11.12 -2.23
N LEU A 306 12.73 -12.32 -2.61
CA LEU A 306 12.21 -13.57 -2.06
C LEU A 306 12.70 -13.78 -0.63
N ASP A 307 11.79 -14.14 0.27
CA ASP A 307 12.16 -14.33 1.68
C ASP A 307 12.89 -15.65 1.90
N LEU A 308 13.93 -15.61 2.72
CA LEU A 308 14.71 -16.80 3.12
C LEU A 308 13.86 -17.87 3.82
N ARG A 309 12.76 -17.47 4.48
CA ARG A 309 11.83 -18.34 5.19
C ARG A 309 10.97 -19.21 4.27
N LEU A 310 10.97 -18.94 2.96
CA LEU A 310 10.33 -19.80 1.95
C LEU A 310 11.03 -21.15 1.80
N ALA A 311 12.30 -21.27 2.20
CA ALA A 311 13.04 -22.51 2.20
C ALA A 311 12.31 -23.61 3.00
N GLY A 312 11.91 -24.69 2.35
CA GLY A 312 11.19 -25.83 2.95
C GLY A 312 9.75 -25.52 3.37
N ARG A 313 9.20 -24.35 3.02
CA ARG A 313 7.81 -23.95 3.35
C ARG A 313 7.02 -23.52 2.13
N GLY A 314 7.64 -22.79 1.22
CA GLY A 314 7.01 -22.27 0.02
C GLY A 314 7.05 -23.28 -1.14
N SER A 315 6.31 -22.95 -2.19
CA SER A 315 6.31 -23.68 -3.45
C SER A 315 6.31 -22.69 -4.61
N VAL A 316 6.67 -23.20 -5.80
CA VAL A 316 6.47 -22.51 -7.08
C VAL A 316 5.54 -23.35 -7.96
N LEU A 317 4.91 -22.76 -8.99
CA LEU A 317 4.15 -23.54 -9.97
C LEU A 317 5.04 -23.79 -11.20
N ILE A 318 5.05 -25.04 -11.66
CA ILE A 318 5.71 -25.47 -12.87
C ILE A 318 4.78 -26.44 -13.59
N ARG A 319 4.43 -26.14 -14.85
CA ARG A 319 3.45 -26.91 -15.63
C ARG A 319 2.12 -27.12 -14.90
N GLY A 320 1.64 -26.08 -14.19
CA GLY A 320 0.37 -26.12 -13.46
C GLY A 320 0.40 -26.97 -12.17
N ARG A 321 1.57 -27.37 -11.68
CA ARG A 321 1.72 -28.17 -10.45
C ARG A 321 2.65 -27.48 -9.45
N ARG A 322 2.34 -27.63 -8.17
CA ARG A 322 3.18 -27.12 -7.08
C ARG A 322 4.45 -27.93 -6.96
N ALA A 323 5.59 -27.25 -7.02
CA ALA A 323 6.92 -27.77 -6.78
C ALA A 323 7.49 -27.13 -5.50
N PRO A 324 7.74 -27.91 -4.42
CA PRO A 324 8.24 -27.36 -3.16
C PRO A 324 9.61 -26.71 -3.34
N ILE A 325 9.84 -25.57 -2.66
CA ILE A 325 11.16 -24.95 -2.58
C ILE A 325 12.01 -25.76 -1.59
N VAL A 326 13.10 -26.35 -2.09
CA VAL A 326 14.01 -27.21 -1.33
C VAL A 326 15.38 -26.56 -1.13
N GLY A 327 16.04 -26.88 -0.03
CA GLY A 327 17.30 -26.25 0.35
C GLY A 327 17.11 -24.76 0.73
N ALA A 328 18.20 -24.01 0.78
CA ALA A 328 18.17 -22.60 1.10
C ALA A 328 17.75 -21.75 -0.11
N VAL A 329 16.95 -20.70 0.08
CA VAL A 329 16.84 -19.62 -0.90
C VAL A 329 18.17 -18.86 -0.90
N ASN A 330 18.83 -18.78 -2.05
CA ASN A 330 20.14 -18.13 -2.21
C ASN A 330 19.96 -16.67 -2.63
N MET A 331 21.08 -15.94 -2.80
CA MET A 331 21.05 -14.56 -3.25
C MET A 331 20.32 -14.39 -4.59
N ASP A 332 20.65 -15.26 -5.55
CA ASP A 332 20.24 -15.13 -6.94
C ASP A 332 19.39 -16.31 -7.44
N MET A 333 19.21 -17.35 -6.65
CA MET A 333 18.58 -18.61 -7.08
C MET A 333 17.80 -19.27 -5.95
N LEU A 334 16.74 -19.98 -6.34
CA LEU A 334 16.07 -20.99 -5.53
C LEU A 334 16.08 -22.34 -6.25
N MET A 335 15.89 -23.40 -5.52
CA MET A 335 15.74 -24.75 -6.02
C MET A 335 14.35 -25.27 -5.69
N ALA A 336 13.73 -25.95 -6.65
CA ALA A 336 12.41 -26.57 -6.48
C ALA A 336 12.50 -28.08 -6.77
N ASP A 337 11.85 -28.89 -5.95
CA ASP A 337 11.73 -30.32 -6.20
C ASP A 337 10.70 -30.56 -7.31
N VAL A 338 11.18 -31.13 -8.41
CA VAL A 338 10.35 -31.42 -9.59
C VAL A 338 10.34 -32.93 -9.88
N THR A 339 10.63 -33.77 -8.85
CA THR A 339 10.60 -35.23 -8.98
C THR A 339 9.22 -35.68 -9.50
N GLY A 340 9.25 -36.50 -10.57
CA GLY A 340 8.03 -36.96 -11.23
C GLY A 340 7.33 -35.92 -12.14
N LEU A 341 7.98 -34.78 -12.39
CA LEU A 341 7.55 -33.80 -13.41
C LEU A 341 8.52 -33.88 -14.61
N GLU A 342 7.97 -33.91 -15.81
CA GLU A 342 8.73 -33.73 -17.04
C GLU A 342 9.00 -32.25 -17.28
N VAL A 343 10.18 -31.77 -16.91
CA VAL A 343 10.55 -30.34 -17.02
C VAL A 343 11.87 -30.19 -17.78
N SER A 344 12.05 -29.02 -18.39
CA SER A 344 13.24 -28.65 -19.13
C SER A 344 13.69 -27.24 -18.84
N PRO A 345 14.98 -26.90 -19.04
CA PRO A 345 15.42 -25.52 -19.07
C PRO A 345 14.55 -24.67 -20.04
N GLY A 346 14.11 -23.50 -19.61
CA GLY A 346 13.20 -22.64 -20.36
C GLY A 346 11.73 -22.75 -19.95
N ASP A 347 11.31 -23.82 -19.26
CA ASP A 347 9.95 -23.93 -18.75
C ASP A 347 9.64 -22.79 -17.78
N GLU A 348 8.43 -22.26 -17.88
CA GLU A 348 7.97 -21.18 -17.01
C GLU A 348 7.78 -21.66 -15.57
N VAL A 349 8.18 -20.80 -14.66
CA VAL A 349 8.00 -20.95 -13.21
C VAL A 349 7.18 -19.78 -12.70
N VAL A 350 6.04 -20.02 -12.07
CA VAL A 350 5.27 -18.99 -11.40
C VAL A 350 5.57 -19.00 -9.91
N ILE A 351 6.08 -17.88 -9.41
CA ILE A 351 6.42 -17.66 -7.99
C ILE A 351 5.24 -17.04 -7.24
N ILE A 352 4.56 -16.09 -7.87
CA ILE A 352 3.31 -15.47 -7.41
C ILE A 352 2.36 -15.42 -8.61
N GLY A 353 1.14 -15.86 -8.47
CA GLY A 353 0.15 -15.87 -9.54
C GLY A 353 -0.41 -17.24 -9.85
N SER A 354 -1.00 -17.40 -11.04
CA SER A 354 -1.69 -18.62 -11.47
C SER A 354 -0.99 -19.30 -12.63
N GLN A 355 -1.04 -20.63 -12.67
CA GLN A 355 -0.62 -21.43 -13.80
C GLN A 355 -1.53 -22.66 -13.91
N GLY A 356 -2.27 -22.78 -15.01
CA GLY A 356 -3.31 -23.81 -15.14
C GLY A 356 -4.44 -23.58 -14.14
N ALA A 357 -4.79 -24.62 -13.38
CA ALA A 357 -5.86 -24.56 -12.37
C ALA A 357 -5.37 -24.17 -10.96
N ASP A 358 -4.07 -24.07 -10.75
CA ASP A 358 -3.51 -23.76 -9.43
C ASP A 358 -2.95 -22.32 -9.36
N ARG A 359 -2.83 -21.81 -8.12
CA ARG A 359 -2.41 -20.46 -7.84
C ARG A 359 -1.55 -20.39 -6.58
N ILE A 360 -0.52 -19.54 -6.58
CA ILE A 360 0.22 -19.11 -5.40
C ILE A 360 -0.20 -17.68 -5.06
N ASP A 361 -0.96 -17.55 -3.98
CA ASP A 361 -1.45 -16.27 -3.47
C ASP A 361 -0.42 -15.67 -2.50
N VAL A 362 -0.22 -14.35 -2.57
CA VAL A 362 0.67 -13.63 -1.64
C VAL A 362 0.22 -13.76 -0.18
N ARG A 363 -1.09 -13.89 0.07
CA ARG A 363 -1.64 -14.12 1.43
C ARG A 363 -1.25 -15.50 1.96
N GLU A 364 -1.33 -16.53 1.10
CA GLU A 364 -0.87 -17.89 1.42
C GLU A 364 0.62 -17.87 1.74
N MET A 365 1.43 -17.28 0.86
CA MET A 365 2.87 -17.14 1.06
C MET A 365 3.22 -16.40 2.36
N ALA A 366 2.53 -15.32 2.66
CA ALA A 366 2.70 -14.56 3.90
C ALA A 366 2.41 -15.42 5.14
N ALA A 367 1.31 -16.17 5.12
CA ALA A 367 0.93 -17.06 6.22
C ALA A 367 1.98 -18.18 6.44
N GLN A 368 2.51 -18.78 5.37
CA GLN A 368 3.52 -19.83 5.45
C GLN A 368 4.82 -19.39 6.14
N ILE A 369 5.19 -18.12 5.99
CA ILE A 369 6.46 -17.60 6.53
C ILE A 369 6.26 -16.66 7.74
N GLY A 370 5.02 -16.48 8.21
CA GLY A 370 4.72 -15.67 9.39
C GLY A 370 4.93 -14.17 9.15
N THR A 371 4.40 -13.65 8.05
CA THR A 371 4.44 -12.22 7.71
C THR A 371 3.12 -11.74 7.10
N ILE A 372 3.11 -10.55 6.51
CA ILE A 372 1.96 -9.92 5.87
C ILE A 372 2.18 -9.72 4.36
N PRO A 373 1.11 -9.73 3.54
CA PRO A 373 1.20 -9.53 2.09
C PRO A 373 1.95 -8.28 1.67
N TYR A 374 1.80 -7.19 2.44
CA TYR A 374 2.49 -5.92 2.20
C TYR A 374 4.01 -6.07 2.15
N GLU A 375 4.59 -6.83 3.10
CA GLU A 375 6.03 -7.02 3.20
C GLU A 375 6.56 -7.76 1.98
N ILE A 376 5.88 -8.82 1.54
CA ILE A 376 6.29 -9.61 0.37
C ILE A 376 6.30 -8.74 -0.89
N LEU A 377 5.21 -8.02 -1.16
CA LEU A 377 5.08 -7.19 -2.35
C LEU A 377 6.09 -6.04 -2.38
N CYS A 378 6.23 -5.30 -1.25
CA CYS A 378 7.17 -4.18 -1.17
C CYS A 378 8.63 -4.60 -1.27
N ARG A 379 8.95 -5.87 -0.99
CA ARG A 379 10.31 -6.41 -1.12
C ARG A 379 10.72 -6.77 -2.55
N ILE A 380 9.77 -6.86 -3.50
CA ILE A 380 10.12 -7.12 -4.90
C ILE A 380 11.03 -5.99 -5.39
N GLY A 381 12.32 -6.33 -5.53
CA GLY A 381 13.41 -5.38 -5.72
C GLY A 381 13.45 -4.74 -7.11
N SER A 382 14.32 -3.76 -7.27
CA SER A 382 14.56 -3.07 -8.55
C SER A 382 15.24 -3.95 -9.60
N ARG A 383 15.83 -5.08 -9.19
CA ARG A 383 16.41 -6.09 -10.11
C ARG A 383 15.35 -6.80 -10.95
N ILE A 384 14.10 -6.79 -10.51
CA ILE A 384 12.96 -7.41 -11.22
C ILE A 384 12.35 -6.36 -12.14
N GLU A 385 12.40 -6.61 -13.44
CA GLU A 385 11.71 -5.79 -14.42
C GLU A 385 10.19 -5.89 -14.27
N ARG A 386 9.49 -4.73 -14.29
CA ARG A 386 8.02 -4.67 -14.30
C ARG A 386 7.56 -4.54 -15.74
N LEU A 387 6.75 -5.50 -16.18
CA LEU A 387 6.09 -5.48 -17.48
C LEU A 387 4.62 -5.13 -17.25
N TYR A 388 4.17 -4.04 -17.85
CA TYR A 388 2.81 -3.53 -17.69
C TYR A 388 1.95 -4.01 -18.85
N GLU A 389 0.78 -4.58 -18.53
CA GLU A 389 -0.18 -5.18 -19.48
C GLU A 389 -1.56 -4.55 -19.30
#